data_7e8ec2aee1ee326e2fa6d57b00880301
#
_entry.id   7e8ec2aee1ee326e2fa6d57b00880301
#
_cell.length_a   1.000
_cell.length_b   1.000
_cell.length_c   1.000
_cell.angle_alpha   90.00
_cell.angle_beta   90.00
_cell.angle_gamma   90.00
#
_symmetry.space_group_name_H-M   'P 1'
#
loop_
_entity.id
_entity.type
_entity.pdbx_description
1 polymer ?
#
loop_
_entity_poly.entity_id
_entity_poly.type
_entity_poly.pdbx_seq_one_letter_code
_entity_poly.pdbx_strand_id
1 'polypeptide(L)'
;MHPIPDVTPAARRARWGVILLFWLNGAAAASIIPRYPEIKSRLVIDDQWWGLLIALAPLGGLVAGLVTAALIRRFSSATVAVVFQAVSVAMLSLIGNASVAWMLAAGVFLMAAGDALTDIAMNAHGLRVQRLYQRPILNSFHGWWSIGAVCGGLLGSAAKQGGVPIWLQCLIAAGAFVVMALGAKSLLLPGKDHDPAASQAGG
;
A
#
# COMPACT_ATOMS: atom_id res chain seq x y z
N MET A 1 29.49 21.41 16.89
CA MET A 1 28.38 20.44 16.87
C MET A 1 27.11 21.27 16.84
N HIS A 2 26.42 21.40 15.66
CA HIS A 2 25.15 22.13 15.63
C HIS A 2 24.10 21.29 16.35
N PRO A 3 23.29 21.87 17.25
CA PRO A 3 22.18 21.13 17.86
C PRO A 3 21.22 20.65 16.76
N ILE A 4 20.86 19.35 16.81
CA ILE A 4 19.85 18.80 15.91
C ILE A 4 18.53 19.52 16.25
N PRO A 5 17.89 20.21 15.29
CA PRO A 5 16.66 20.93 15.57
C PRO A 5 15.59 19.97 16.12
N ASP A 6 14.81 20.43 17.08
CA ASP A 6 13.70 19.64 17.61
C ASP A 6 12.69 19.32 16.51
N VAL A 7 12.36 18.04 16.38
CA VAL A 7 11.42 17.57 15.37
C VAL A 7 10.03 18.12 15.67
N THR A 8 9.46 18.88 14.74
CA THR A 8 8.14 19.53 14.93
C THR A 8 7.01 18.51 15.13
N PRO A 9 5.92 18.87 15.83
CA PRO A 9 4.73 18.00 15.97
C PRO A 9 4.16 17.56 14.62
N ALA A 10 4.20 18.45 13.61
CA ALA A 10 3.75 18.13 12.25
C ALA A 10 4.60 17.04 11.60
N ALA A 11 5.93 17.12 11.73
CA ALA A 11 6.84 16.10 11.21
C ALA A 11 6.66 14.74 11.91
N ARG A 12 6.44 14.75 13.24
CA ARG A 12 6.14 13.54 14.01
C ARG A 12 4.83 12.88 13.56
N ARG A 13 3.79 13.68 13.39
CA ARG A 13 2.49 13.21 12.87
C ARG A 13 2.64 12.62 11.46
N ALA A 14 3.35 13.32 10.57
CA ALA A 14 3.57 12.85 9.21
C ALA A 14 4.36 11.55 9.15
N ARG A 15 5.33 11.34 10.03
CA ARG A 15 6.04 10.07 10.17
C ARG A 15 5.08 8.90 10.46
N TRP A 16 4.12 9.09 11.37
CA TRP A 16 3.12 8.05 11.67
C TRP A 16 2.21 7.79 10.48
N GLY A 17 1.83 8.82 9.70
CA GLY A 17 1.08 8.65 8.46
C GLY A 17 1.82 7.82 7.43
N VAL A 18 3.13 8.06 7.26
CA VAL A 18 3.98 7.25 6.36
C VAL A 18 4.13 5.82 6.89
N ILE A 19 4.37 5.63 8.19
CA ILE A 19 4.42 4.30 8.82
C ILE A 19 3.14 3.52 8.53
N LEU A 20 1.98 4.16 8.70
CA LEU A 20 0.69 3.52 8.46
C LEU A 20 0.54 3.08 6.99
N LEU A 21 0.95 3.90 6.03
CA LEU A 21 0.91 3.55 4.61
C LEU A 21 1.83 2.36 4.28
N PHE A 22 3.07 2.35 4.78
CA PHE A 22 3.99 1.23 4.60
C PHE A 22 3.46 -0.06 5.23
N TRP A 23 2.93 0.03 6.44
CA TRP A 23 2.34 -1.11 7.12
C TRP A 23 1.14 -1.68 6.34
N LEU A 24 0.21 -0.81 5.88
CA LEU A 24 -0.95 -1.20 5.09
C LEU A 24 -0.55 -1.88 3.78
N ASN A 25 0.45 -1.32 3.10
CA ASN A 25 0.94 -1.84 1.83
C ASN A 25 1.45 -3.28 1.99
N GLY A 26 2.29 -3.53 3.01
CA GLY A 26 2.74 -4.89 3.33
C GLY A 26 1.61 -5.82 3.78
N ALA A 27 0.72 -5.36 4.64
CA ALA A 27 -0.36 -6.16 5.20
C ALA A 27 -1.39 -6.60 4.13
N ALA A 28 -1.72 -5.71 3.20
CA ALA A 28 -2.74 -5.99 2.19
C ALA A 28 -2.33 -7.15 1.27
N ALA A 29 -1.15 -7.07 0.65
CA ALA A 29 -0.64 -8.12 -0.23
C ALA A 29 -0.47 -9.45 0.52
N ALA A 30 0.09 -9.44 1.72
CA ALA A 30 0.34 -10.64 2.50
C ALA A 30 -0.94 -11.31 3.01
N SER A 31 -2.04 -10.57 3.23
CA SER A 31 -3.28 -11.12 3.79
C SER A 31 -3.98 -12.14 2.90
N ILE A 32 -3.76 -12.08 1.59
CA ILE A 32 -4.39 -12.98 0.63
C ILE A 32 -3.51 -14.20 0.27
N ILE A 33 -2.20 -14.15 0.50
CA ILE A 33 -1.27 -15.21 0.11
C ILE A 33 -1.65 -16.59 0.69
N PRO A 34 -2.03 -16.72 1.99
CA PRO A 34 -2.44 -18.02 2.56
C PRO A 34 -3.70 -18.62 1.89
N ARG A 35 -4.45 -17.82 1.14
CA ARG A 35 -5.67 -18.21 0.42
C ARG A 35 -5.44 -18.61 -1.04
N TYR A 36 -4.24 -18.42 -1.58
CA TYR A 36 -3.93 -18.75 -2.97
C TYR A 36 -4.31 -20.20 -3.37
N PRO A 37 -4.01 -21.24 -2.56
CA PRO A 37 -4.43 -22.60 -2.89
C PRO A 37 -5.94 -22.76 -2.97
N GLU A 38 -6.70 -22.08 -2.10
CA GLU A 38 -8.16 -22.09 -2.10
C GLU A 38 -8.74 -21.39 -3.35
N ILE A 39 -8.18 -20.24 -3.73
CA ILE A 39 -8.59 -19.51 -4.93
C ILE A 39 -8.34 -20.37 -6.17
N LYS A 40 -7.14 -20.95 -6.25
CA LYS A 40 -6.72 -21.78 -7.38
C LYS A 40 -7.63 -23.00 -7.55
N SER A 41 -7.94 -23.74 -6.46
CA SER A 41 -8.81 -24.90 -6.50
C SER A 41 -10.26 -24.52 -6.83
N ARG A 42 -10.78 -23.42 -6.27
CA ARG A 42 -12.13 -22.92 -6.53
C ARG A 42 -12.36 -22.56 -8.00
N LEU A 43 -11.36 -21.99 -8.65
CA LEU A 43 -11.43 -21.56 -10.05
C LEU A 43 -10.95 -22.66 -11.02
N VAL A 44 -10.56 -23.84 -10.50
CA VAL A 44 -10.04 -24.96 -11.30
C VAL A 44 -8.90 -24.53 -12.23
N ILE A 45 -7.97 -23.73 -11.70
CA ILE A 45 -6.83 -23.21 -12.46
C ILE A 45 -5.63 -24.16 -12.26
N ASP A 46 -5.03 -24.61 -13.37
CA ASP A 46 -3.79 -25.39 -13.32
C ASP A 46 -2.56 -24.56 -12.94
N ASP A 47 -1.42 -25.22 -12.73
CA ASP A 47 -0.19 -24.55 -12.28
C ASP A 47 0.37 -23.57 -13.32
N GLN A 48 0.22 -23.88 -14.59
CA GLN A 48 0.71 -23.07 -15.69
C GLN A 48 -0.07 -21.75 -15.79
N TRP A 49 -1.40 -21.83 -15.81
CA TRP A 49 -2.27 -20.66 -15.81
C TRP A 49 -2.13 -19.84 -14.53
N TRP A 50 -1.95 -20.51 -13.37
CA TRP A 50 -1.69 -19.81 -12.12
C TRP A 50 -0.39 -18.99 -12.18
N GLY A 51 0.69 -19.56 -12.71
CA GLY A 51 1.96 -18.85 -12.91
C GLY A 51 1.80 -17.62 -13.80
N LEU A 52 1.04 -17.74 -14.92
CA LEU A 52 0.74 -16.61 -15.81
C LEU A 52 -0.05 -15.51 -15.12
N LEU A 53 -1.06 -15.86 -14.32
CA LEU A 53 -1.86 -14.90 -13.57
C LEU A 53 -1.01 -14.10 -12.56
N ILE A 54 -0.14 -14.77 -11.83
CA ILE A 54 0.76 -14.11 -10.89
C ILE A 54 1.80 -13.24 -11.62
N ALA A 55 2.25 -13.66 -12.81
CA ALA A 55 3.17 -12.87 -13.63
C ALA A 55 2.57 -11.56 -14.19
N LEU A 56 1.25 -11.36 -14.11
CA LEU A 56 0.62 -10.08 -14.45
C LEU A 56 0.94 -8.96 -13.43
N ALA A 57 1.24 -9.32 -12.18
CA ALA A 57 1.52 -8.33 -11.14
C ALA A 57 2.73 -7.42 -11.48
N PRO A 58 3.90 -7.92 -11.89
CA PRO A 58 5.02 -7.07 -12.33
C PRO A 58 4.68 -6.17 -13.51
N LEU A 59 3.83 -6.60 -14.44
CA LEU A 59 3.39 -5.78 -15.58
C LEU A 59 2.54 -4.60 -15.11
N GLY A 60 1.64 -4.82 -14.14
CA GLY A 60 0.89 -3.75 -13.50
C GLY A 60 1.81 -2.70 -12.89
N GLY A 61 2.84 -3.15 -12.17
CA GLY A 61 3.86 -2.29 -11.57
C GLY A 61 4.65 -1.48 -12.59
N LEU A 62 5.06 -2.10 -13.71
CA LEU A 62 5.80 -1.42 -14.78
C LEU A 62 4.97 -0.28 -15.40
N VAL A 63 3.72 -0.56 -15.77
CA VAL A 63 2.81 0.45 -16.33
C VAL A 63 2.58 1.60 -15.34
N ALA A 64 2.34 1.27 -14.08
CA ALA A 64 2.15 2.25 -13.02
C ALA A 64 3.37 3.16 -12.84
N GLY A 65 4.58 2.61 -12.86
CA GLY A 65 5.83 3.36 -12.71
C GLY A 65 5.99 4.49 -13.72
N LEU A 66 5.53 4.28 -14.95
CA LEU A 66 5.64 5.27 -16.04
C LEU A 66 4.82 6.55 -15.78
N VAL A 67 3.70 6.45 -15.08
CA VAL A 67 2.78 7.59 -14.88
C VAL A 67 2.90 8.22 -13.50
N THR A 68 3.53 7.54 -12.52
CA THR A 68 3.54 7.98 -11.11
C THR A 68 4.15 9.37 -10.93
N ALA A 69 5.27 9.66 -11.58
CA ALA A 69 5.91 10.97 -11.47
C ALA A 69 5.01 12.12 -11.95
N ALA A 70 4.25 11.91 -13.02
CA ALA A 70 3.29 12.89 -13.52
C ALA A 70 2.13 13.10 -12.54
N LEU A 71 1.62 12.01 -11.94
CA LEU A 71 0.56 12.07 -10.93
C LEU A 71 1.02 12.82 -9.66
N ILE A 72 2.24 12.54 -9.17
CA ILE A 72 2.80 13.23 -8.00
C ILE A 72 2.94 14.74 -8.27
N ARG A 73 3.46 15.12 -9.44
CA ARG A 73 3.55 16.56 -9.81
C ARG A 73 2.19 17.24 -9.85
N ARG A 74 1.15 16.55 -10.31
CA ARG A 74 -0.20 17.11 -10.42
C ARG A 74 -0.94 17.17 -9.08
N PHE A 75 -0.87 16.10 -8.26
CA PHE A 75 -1.74 15.90 -7.09
C PHE A 75 -1.02 15.89 -5.73
N SER A 76 0.26 15.76 -5.65
CA SER A 76 1.16 15.51 -4.51
C SER A 76 1.36 14.03 -4.18
N SER A 77 2.53 13.72 -3.59
CA SER A 77 2.87 12.36 -3.13
C SER A 77 1.87 11.84 -2.08
N ALA A 78 1.42 12.70 -1.16
CA ALA A 78 0.44 12.33 -0.15
C ALA A 78 -0.90 11.90 -0.75
N THR A 79 -1.38 12.62 -1.78
CA THR A 79 -2.66 12.29 -2.43
C THR A 79 -2.55 11.01 -3.25
N VAL A 80 -1.49 10.89 -4.04
CA VAL A 80 -1.25 9.70 -4.88
C VAL A 80 -1.11 8.46 -4.00
N ALA A 81 -0.28 8.51 -2.94
CA ALA A 81 -0.10 7.39 -2.02
C ALA A 81 -1.41 6.93 -1.40
N VAL A 82 -2.22 7.85 -0.86
CA VAL A 82 -3.48 7.49 -0.18
C VAL A 82 -4.53 6.95 -1.14
N VAL A 83 -4.73 7.62 -2.29
CA VAL A 83 -5.76 7.21 -3.26
C VAL A 83 -5.44 5.84 -3.84
N PHE A 84 -4.20 5.63 -4.28
CA PHE A 84 -3.83 4.36 -4.90
C PHE A 84 -3.64 3.24 -3.88
N GLN A 85 -3.26 3.53 -2.62
CA GLN A 85 -3.35 2.57 -1.54
C GLN A 85 -4.80 2.10 -1.34
N ALA A 86 -5.76 3.04 -1.26
CA ALA A 86 -7.18 2.70 -1.11
C ALA A 86 -7.69 1.88 -2.30
N VAL A 87 -7.33 2.23 -3.52
CA VAL A 87 -7.70 1.47 -4.73
C VAL A 87 -7.08 0.07 -4.69
N SER A 88 -5.78 -0.04 -4.41
CA SER A 88 -5.07 -1.33 -4.34
C SER A 88 -5.71 -2.28 -3.34
N VAL A 89 -5.95 -1.82 -2.09
CA VAL A 89 -6.54 -2.69 -1.06
C VAL A 89 -8.01 -3.02 -1.33
N ALA A 90 -8.75 -2.15 -2.03
CA ALA A 90 -10.12 -2.44 -2.46
C ALA A 90 -10.19 -3.63 -3.44
N MET A 91 -9.13 -3.87 -4.21
CA MET A 91 -9.04 -5.02 -5.14
C MET A 91 -9.03 -6.37 -4.41
N LEU A 92 -8.73 -6.40 -3.09
CA LEU A 92 -8.94 -7.61 -2.30
C LEU A 92 -10.38 -8.12 -2.40
N SER A 93 -11.38 -7.21 -2.41
CA SER A 93 -12.79 -7.60 -2.59
C SER A 93 -13.02 -8.26 -3.94
N LEU A 94 -12.41 -7.75 -5.01
CA LEU A 94 -12.51 -8.33 -6.34
C LEU A 94 -11.86 -9.70 -6.39
N ILE A 95 -10.66 -9.86 -5.82
CA ILE A 95 -9.92 -11.12 -5.76
C ILE A 95 -10.70 -12.16 -4.94
N GLY A 96 -11.20 -11.79 -3.76
CA GLY A 96 -11.95 -12.69 -2.88
C GLY A 96 -13.26 -13.18 -3.48
N ASN A 97 -13.92 -12.38 -4.30
CA ASN A 97 -15.17 -12.70 -5.01
C ASN A 97 -14.98 -13.22 -6.44
N ALA A 98 -13.74 -13.39 -6.90
CA ALA A 98 -13.49 -13.86 -8.25
C ALA A 98 -14.16 -15.22 -8.49
N SER A 99 -15.05 -15.28 -9.47
CA SER A 99 -15.77 -16.49 -9.91
C SER A 99 -15.19 -17.09 -11.19
N VAL A 100 -14.34 -16.34 -11.88
CA VAL A 100 -13.69 -16.73 -13.14
C VAL A 100 -12.25 -16.21 -13.18
N ALA A 101 -11.39 -16.86 -13.95
CA ALA A 101 -9.95 -16.53 -14.00
C ALA A 101 -9.67 -15.10 -14.44
N TRP A 102 -10.40 -14.54 -15.39
CA TRP A 102 -10.19 -13.17 -15.85
C TRP A 102 -10.52 -12.11 -14.78
N MET A 103 -11.50 -12.38 -13.91
CA MET A 103 -11.83 -11.51 -12.76
C MET A 103 -10.70 -11.51 -11.74
N LEU A 104 -10.10 -12.68 -11.47
CA LEU A 104 -8.90 -12.79 -10.65
C LEU A 104 -7.73 -12.03 -11.29
N ALA A 105 -7.50 -12.23 -12.60
CA ALA A 105 -6.43 -11.55 -13.34
C ALA A 105 -6.56 -10.02 -13.25
N ALA A 106 -7.76 -9.49 -13.47
CA ALA A 106 -8.04 -8.06 -13.35
C ALA A 106 -7.77 -7.56 -11.93
N GLY A 107 -8.23 -8.28 -10.90
CA GLY A 107 -8.01 -7.94 -9.50
C GLY A 107 -6.53 -7.91 -9.13
N VAL A 108 -5.76 -8.92 -9.53
CA VAL A 108 -4.30 -9.01 -9.29
C VAL A 108 -3.56 -7.89 -10.02
N PHE A 109 -3.87 -7.66 -11.30
CA PHE A 109 -3.23 -6.60 -12.09
C PHE A 109 -3.49 -5.21 -11.51
N LEU A 110 -4.75 -4.89 -11.21
CA LEU A 110 -5.13 -3.58 -10.67
C LEU A 110 -4.60 -3.37 -9.24
N MET A 111 -4.58 -4.42 -8.42
CA MET A 111 -3.97 -4.38 -7.10
C MET A 111 -2.48 -4.06 -7.20
N ALA A 112 -1.74 -4.76 -8.07
CA ALA A 112 -0.32 -4.57 -8.26
C ALA A 112 0.02 -3.20 -8.87
N ALA A 113 -0.79 -2.71 -9.81
CA ALA A 113 -0.63 -1.36 -10.38
C ALA A 113 -0.84 -0.28 -9.31
N GLY A 114 -1.90 -0.40 -8.51
CA GLY A 114 -2.17 0.51 -7.39
C GLY A 114 -1.09 0.46 -6.32
N ASP A 115 -0.58 -0.74 -6.02
CA ASP A 115 0.53 -0.97 -5.09
C ASP A 115 1.81 -0.25 -5.54
N ALA A 116 2.21 -0.39 -6.80
CA ALA A 116 3.40 0.26 -7.33
C ALA A 116 3.27 1.80 -7.37
N LEU A 117 2.08 2.33 -7.71
CA LEU A 117 1.81 3.77 -7.62
C LEU A 117 1.94 4.27 -6.17
N THR A 118 1.42 3.50 -5.23
CA THR A 118 1.52 3.78 -3.80
C THR A 118 2.96 3.73 -3.34
N ASP A 119 3.71 2.68 -3.69
CA ASP A 119 5.09 2.50 -3.25
C ASP A 119 5.97 3.69 -3.65
N ILE A 120 5.94 4.09 -4.91
CA ILE A 120 6.70 5.25 -5.39
C ILE A 120 6.25 6.53 -4.66
N ALA A 121 4.96 6.74 -4.48
CA ALA A 121 4.44 7.96 -3.87
C ALA A 121 4.70 8.02 -2.36
N MET A 122 4.55 6.91 -1.62
CA MET A 122 4.82 6.88 -0.17
C MET A 122 6.32 6.99 0.12
N ASN A 123 7.20 6.45 -0.74
CA ASN A 123 8.65 6.65 -0.65
C ASN A 123 9.01 8.12 -0.89
N ALA A 124 8.45 8.76 -1.93
CA ALA A 124 8.64 10.20 -2.18
C ALA A 124 8.19 11.05 -0.98
N HIS A 125 7.03 10.74 -0.40
CA HIS A 125 6.53 11.42 0.79
C HIS A 125 7.40 11.14 2.03
N GLY A 126 7.87 9.91 2.20
CA GLY A 126 8.80 9.50 3.25
C GLY A 126 10.12 10.28 3.21
N LEU A 127 10.67 10.50 2.00
CA LEU A 127 11.85 11.36 1.81
C LEU A 127 11.56 12.82 2.17
N ARG A 128 10.35 13.32 1.90
CA ARG A 128 9.93 14.66 2.30
C ARG A 128 9.88 14.78 3.82
N VAL A 129 9.32 13.79 4.52
CA VAL A 129 9.33 13.74 5.99
C VAL A 129 10.75 13.60 6.54
N GLN A 130 11.60 12.76 5.93
CA GLN A 130 12.98 12.55 6.33
C GLN A 130 13.79 13.88 6.32
N ARG A 131 13.56 14.75 5.32
CA ARG A 131 14.22 16.06 5.28
C ARG A 131 13.94 16.90 6.53
N LEU A 132 12.74 16.83 7.10
CA LEU A 132 12.38 17.52 8.35
C LEU A 132 13.04 16.88 9.58
N TYR A 133 13.43 15.62 9.51
CA TYR A 133 14.14 14.91 10.58
C TYR A 133 15.66 15.12 10.56
N GLN A 134 16.20 15.58 9.43
CA GLN A 134 17.65 15.74 9.20
C GLN A 134 18.50 14.50 9.54
N ARG A 135 17.90 13.32 9.47
CA ARG A 135 18.53 12.02 9.72
C ARG A 135 17.83 10.92 8.87
N PRO A 136 18.55 9.85 8.50
CA PRO A 136 17.98 8.79 7.69
C PRO A 136 16.92 8.01 8.49
N ILE A 137 15.65 8.10 8.08
CA ILE A 137 14.53 7.36 8.67
C ILE A 137 13.80 6.44 7.66
N LEU A 138 14.13 6.55 6.37
CA LEU A 138 13.44 5.81 5.30
C LEU A 138 13.47 4.30 5.52
N ASN A 139 14.63 3.76 5.92
CA ASN A 139 14.77 2.32 6.20
C ASN A 139 13.84 1.84 7.31
N SER A 140 13.48 2.71 8.27
CA SER A 140 12.53 2.35 9.32
C SER A 140 11.12 2.12 8.76
N PHE A 141 10.74 2.79 7.66
CA PHE A 141 9.45 2.60 7.00
C PHE A 141 9.36 1.22 6.34
N HIS A 142 10.45 0.77 5.69
CA HIS A 142 10.52 -0.60 5.14
C HIS A 142 10.46 -1.68 6.24
N GLY A 143 11.01 -1.40 7.42
CA GLY A 143 10.80 -2.25 8.60
C GLY A 143 9.32 -2.38 8.97
N TRP A 144 8.57 -1.28 8.95
CA TRP A 144 7.12 -1.28 9.19
C TRP A 144 6.33 -1.99 8.09
N TRP A 145 6.77 -1.90 6.83
CA TRP A 145 6.23 -2.70 5.74
C TRP A 145 6.36 -4.21 6.04
N SER A 146 7.55 -4.66 6.48
CA SER A 146 7.79 -6.06 6.83
C SER A 146 6.91 -6.52 8.00
N ILE A 147 6.73 -5.67 9.03
CA ILE A 147 5.82 -5.94 10.14
C ILE A 147 4.38 -6.06 9.61
N GLY A 148 3.97 -5.16 8.71
CA GLY A 148 2.67 -5.23 8.05
C GLY A 148 2.48 -6.55 7.30
N ALA A 149 3.48 -6.98 6.53
CA ALA A 149 3.42 -8.25 5.79
C ALA A 149 3.25 -9.45 6.73
N VAL A 150 3.97 -9.49 7.85
CA VAL A 150 3.78 -10.54 8.87
C VAL A 150 2.36 -10.49 9.45
N CYS A 151 1.89 -9.32 9.86
CA CYS A 151 0.52 -9.16 10.38
C CYS A 151 -0.54 -9.60 9.38
N GLY A 152 -0.42 -9.18 8.12
CA GLY A 152 -1.32 -9.56 7.04
C GLY A 152 -1.35 -11.08 6.82
N GLY A 153 -0.17 -11.70 6.72
CA GLY A 153 -0.05 -13.15 6.56
C GLY A 153 -0.67 -13.93 7.72
N LEU A 154 -0.46 -13.47 8.95
CA LEU A 154 -1.07 -14.07 10.15
C LEU A 154 -2.59 -13.91 10.14
N LEU A 155 -3.11 -12.73 9.78
CA LEU A 155 -4.56 -12.48 9.67
C LEU A 155 -5.18 -13.39 8.61
N GLY A 156 -4.56 -13.49 7.43
CA GLY A 156 -5.03 -14.39 6.36
C GLY A 156 -5.04 -15.85 6.77
N SER A 157 -3.98 -16.29 7.46
CA SER A 157 -3.86 -17.66 7.97
C SER A 157 -4.88 -17.95 9.07
N ALA A 158 -5.05 -17.05 10.03
CA ALA A 158 -6.02 -17.18 11.11
C ALA A 158 -7.46 -17.24 10.58
N ALA A 159 -7.81 -16.37 9.64
CA ALA A 159 -9.12 -16.38 8.99
C ALA A 159 -9.37 -17.70 8.24
N LYS A 160 -8.35 -18.25 7.55
CA LYS A 160 -8.43 -19.56 6.90
C LYS A 160 -8.66 -20.68 7.89
N GLN A 161 -7.88 -20.73 8.98
CA GLN A 161 -8.01 -21.75 10.03
C GLN A 161 -9.33 -21.65 10.77
N GLY A 162 -9.85 -20.43 10.98
CA GLY A 162 -11.15 -20.16 11.57
C GLY A 162 -12.35 -20.46 10.65
N GLY A 163 -12.13 -20.98 9.43
CA GLY A 163 -13.20 -21.30 8.49
C GLY A 163 -13.92 -20.06 7.92
N VAL A 164 -13.35 -18.86 8.06
CA VAL A 164 -13.96 -17.64 7.50
C VAL A 164 -13.96 -17.74 5.97
N PRO A 165 -15.10 -17.57 5.28
CA PRO A 165 -15.15 -17.57 3.84
C PRO A 165 -14.22 -16.51 3.23
N ILE A 166 -13.54 -16.85 2.14
CA ILE A 166 -12.54 -15.95 1.53
C ILE A 166 -13.15 -14.61 1.10
N TRP A 167 -14.36 -14.61 0.55
CA TRP A 167 -15.04 -13.39 0.16
C TRP A 167 -15.28 -12.45 1.34
N LEU A 168 -15.63 -13.01 2.50
CA LEU A 168 -15.90 -12.23 3.72
C LEU A 168 -14.60 -11.67 4.31
N GLN A 169 -13.54 -12.50 4.38
CA GLN A 169 -12.21 -12.03 4.79
C GLN A 169 -11.73 -10.87 3.92
N CYS A 170 -11.81 -11.03 2.60
CA CYS A 170 -11.35 -10.02 1.66
C CYS A 170 -12.20 -8.74 1.72
N LEU A 171 -13.50 -8.84 1.92
CA LEU A 171 -14.39 -7.68 2.06
C LEU A 171 -14.08 -6.90 3.33
N ILE A 172 -13.93 -7.59 4.46
CA ILE A 172 -13.60 -6.95 5.75
C ILE A 172 -12.21 -6.29 5.67
N ALA A 173 -11.21 -7.01 5.13
CA ALA A 173 -9.86 -6.49 4.98
C ALA A 173 -9.84 -5.27 4.06
N ALA A 174 -10.50 -5.34 2.89
CA ALA A 174 -10.60 -4.21 1.97
C ALA A 174 -11.24 -3.00 2.63
N GLY A 175 -12.38 -3.17 3.30
CA GLY A 175 -13.08 -2.09 3.99
C GLY A 175 -12.23 -1.45 5.09
N ALA A 176 -11.65 -2.25 5.97
CA ALA A 176 -10.79 -1.77 7.05
C ALA A 176 -9.55 -1.04 6.50
N PHE A 177 -8.86 -1.63 5.53
CA PHE A 177 -7.66 -1.03 4.96
C PHE A 177 -7.95 0.25 4.15
N VAL A 178 -9.08 0.33 3.44
CA VAL A 178 -9.52 1.57 2.77
C VAL A 178 -9.73 2.68 3.79
N VAL A 179 -10.45 2.41 4.87
CA VAL A 179 -10.69 3.40 5.94
C VAL A 179 -9.37 3.88 6.54
N MET A 180 -8.46 2.95 6.84
CA MET A 180 -7.13 3.30 7.37
C MET A 180 -6.29 4.10 6.37
N ALA A 181 -6.30 3.74 5.09
CA ALA A 181 -5.59 4.46 4.03
C ALA A 181 -6.10 5.90 3.89
N LEU A 182 -7.42 6.08 3.85
CA LEU A 182 -8.03 7.42 3.78
C LEU A 182 -7.75 8.23 5.06
N GLY A 183 -7.81 7.59 6.23
CA GLY A 183 -7.45 8.21 7.51
C GLY A 183 -6.00 8.68 7.58
N ALA A 184 -5.08 7.95 6.94
CA ALA A 184 -3.66 8.35 6.87
C ALA A 184 -3.47 9.74 6.23
N LYS A 185 -4.39 10.18 5.34
CA LYS A 185 -4.30 11.49 4.69
C LYS A 185 -4.21 12.65 5.67
N SER A 186 -4.94 12.58 6.77
CA SER A 186 -4.94 13.63 7.81
C SER A 186 -3.61 13.74 8.56
N LEU A 187 -2.81 12.67 8.53
CA LEU A 187 -1.50 12.62 9.21
C LEU A 187 -0.37 13.13 8.33
N LEU A 188 -0.50 13.03 6.99
CA LEU A 188 0.56 13.36 6.04
C LEU A 188 0.80 14.87 5.92
N LEU A 189 2.00 15.25 5.43
CA LEU A 189 2.33 16.65 5.17
C LEU A 189 1.43 17.23 4.08
N PRO A 190 0.89 18.43 4.29
CA PRO A 190 0.08 19.11 3.29
C PRO A 190 0.92 19.68 2.14
N GLY A 191 0.25 20.18 1.10
CA GLY A 191 0.86 20.90 -0.01
C GLY A 191 1.52 20.02 -1.06
N LYS A 192 2.00 20.63 -2.14
CA LYS A 192 2.70 19.97 -3.23
C LYS A 192 4.16 19.70 -2.86
N ASP A 193 4.76 18.67 -3.46
CA ASP A 193 6.12 18.22 -3.13
C ASP A 193 7.22 19.21 -3.53
N HIS A 194 6.93 20.11 -4.47
CA HIS A 194 7.84 21.14 -4.97
C HIS A 194 7.48 22.56 -4.51
N ASP A 195 6.62 22.72 -3.51
CA ASP A 195 6.26 24.02 -2.97
C ASP A 195 7.33 24.46 -1.95
N PRO A 196 8.14 25.53 -2.25
CA PRO A 196 9.14 26.04 -1.33
C PRO A 196 8.53 26.53 0.00
N ALA A 197 7.29 27.04 -0.02
CA ALA A 197 6.57 27.49 1.16
C ALA A 197 6.18 26.32 2.09
N ALA A 198 5.90 25.14 1.56
CA ALA A 198 5.62 23.95 2.35
C ALA A 198 6.86 23.40 3.10
N SER A 199 8.06 23.76 2.65
CA SER A 199 9.33 23.46 3.34
C SER A 199 9.56 24.38 4.56
N GLN A 200 8.96 25.57 4.58
CA GLN A 200 9.18 26.59 5.61
C GLN A 200 8.08 26.58 6.69
N ALA A 201 6.92 26.01 6.44
CA ALA A 201 5.80 25.94 7.39
C ALA A 201 6.03 24.93 8.54
N GLY A 202 7.19 24.30 8.61
CA GLY A 202 7.63 23.38 9.67
C GLY A 202 8.76 23.92 10.56
N GLY A 203 9.10 25.22 10.40
CA GLY A 203 10.11 25.89 11.23
C GLY A 203 9.48 26.59 12.44
#